data_9d65a8d445843155b0d26dcdbceb20cd
#
_entry.id   9d65a8d445843155b0d26dcdbceb20cd
#
_cell.length_a   1.000
_cell.length_b   1.000
_cell.length_c   1.000
_cell.angle_alpha   90.00
_cell.angle_beta   90.00
_cell.angle_gamma   90.00
#
_symmetry.space_group_name_H-M   'P 1'
#
loop_
_entity.id
_entity.type
_entity.pdbx_description
1 polymer ?
#
loop_
_entity_poly.entity_id
_entity_poly.type
_entity_poly.pdbx_seq_one_letter_code
_entity_poly.pdbx_strand_id
1 'polypeptide(L)'
;MKGKIPSVNIEPIGTVKSPVTEAVDEGWGGVVSEIHLQESLATGLQGIEQFSHIIVIFFMHQSTFDLAADLVRRPRERPDMPLVGIFAQRAKHRPNPIGITTVHLIEVKG
;
A
#
# COMPACT_ATOMS: atom_id res chain seq x y z
N MET A 1 23.74 1.51 15.12
CA MET A 1 22.82 1.88 16.22
C MET A 1 23.00 0.92 17.37
N LYS A 2 23.01 1.43 18.56
CA LYS A 2 23.06 0.62 19.77
C LYS A 2 21.67 0.52 20.38
N GLY A 3 21.29 -0.69 20.81
CA GLY A 3 20.02 -0.95 21.44
C GLY A 3 18.91 -1.27 20.45
N LYS A 4 17.75 -1.61 20.99
CA LYS A 4 16.57 -1.93 20.22
C LYS A 4 15.81 -0.68 19.85
N ILE A 5 15.37 -0.63 18.59
CA ILE A 5 14.40 0.36 18.16
C ILE A 5 13.03 -0.13 18.62
N PRO A 6 12.26 0.66 19.35
CA PRO A 6 10.94 0.23 19.78
C PRO A 6 10.01 0.01 18.60
N SER A 7 9.14 -0.98 18.70
CA SER A 7 8.08 -1.22 17.72
C SER A 7 7.03 -0.12 17.81
N VAL A 8 6.43 0.19 16.67
CA VAL A 8 5.34 1.17 16.58
C VAL A 8 4.09 0.44 16.12
N ASN A 9 3.00 0.63 16.83
CA ASN A 9 1.70 0.10 16.43
C ASN A 9 0.99 1.11 15.54
N ILE A 10 0.47 0.62 14.43
CA ILE A 10 -0.35 1.42 13.51
C ILE A 10 -1.67 0.69 13.34
N GLU A 11 -2.76 1.40 13.54
CA GLU A 11 -4.10 0.84 13.41
C GLU A 11 -4.72 1.28 12.08
N PRO A 12 -5.29 0.34 11.31
CA PRO A 12 -6.01 0.70 10.10
C PRO A 12 -7.21 1.56 10.41
N ILE A 13 -7.48 2.53 9.56
CA ILE A 13 -8.65 3.41 9.71
C ILE A 13 -9.80 3.00 8.80
N GLY A 14 -9.55 2.07 7.90
CA GLY A 14 -10.58 1.59 7.00
C GLY A 14 -10.10 0.41 6.19
N THR A 15 -10.94 -0.05 5.28
CA THR A 15 -10.65 -1.17 4.40
C THR A 15 -10.89 -0.78 2.96
N VAL A 16 -10.17 -1.43 2.05
CA VAL A 16 -10.34 -1.21 0.62
C VAL A 16 -11.19 -2.34 0.07
N LYS A 17 -12.23 -1.99 -0.68
CA LYS A 17 -13.03 -2.92 -1.47
C LYS A 17 -12.79 -2.66 -2.93
N SER A 18 -12.29 -3.65 -3.63
CA SER A 18 -11.95 -3.56 -5.04
C SER A 18 -12.52 -4.75 -5.78
N PRO A 19 -12.93 -4.57 -7.04
CA PRO A 19 -13.32 -5.71 -7.88
C PRO A 19 -12.14 -6.62 -8.20
N VAL A 20 -10.91 -6.15 -8.00
CA VAL A 20 -9.70 -6.95 -8.20
C VAL A 20 -9.35 -7.62 -6.88
N THR A 21 -9.51 -8.94 -6.81
CA THR A 21 -9.25 -9.72 -5.60
C THR A 21 -7.89 -10.40 -5.60
N GLU A 22 -7.23 -10.46 -6.75
CA GLU A 22 -5.90 -11.03 -6.87
C GLU A 22 -4.83 -9.95 -6.87
N ALA A 23 -3.65 -10.29 -6.40
CA ALA A 23 -2.51 -9.39 -6.44
C ALA A 23 -1.97 -9.34 -7.87
N VAL A 24 -2.31 -8.31 -8.61
CA VAL A 24 -1.82 -8.08 -9.96
C VAL A 24 -0.98 -6.82 -10.01
N ASP A 25 0.05 -6.84 -10.83
CA ASP A 25 0.98 -5.72 -10.98
C ASP A 25 0.60 -4.76 -12.11
N GLU A 26 -0.38 -5.14 -12.91
CA GLU A 26 -0.80 -4.37 -14.08
C GLU A 26 -2.33 -4.30 -14.15
N GLY A 27 -2.85 -3.35 -14.92
CA GLY A 27 -4.28 -3.23 -15.17
C GLY A 27 -5.05 -2.43 -14.14
N TRP A 28 -4.35 -1.72 -13.27
CA TRP A 28 -4.99 -0.95 -12.19
C TRP A 28 -5.60 0.37 -12.65
N GLY A 29 -5.19 0.91 -13.80
CA GLY A 29 -5.57 2.24 -14.24
C GLY A 29 -7.06 2.47 -14.47
N GLY A 30 -7.81 1.42 -14.82
CA GLY A 30 -9.25 1.49 -15.05
C GLY A 30 -10.10 0.99 -13.90
N VAL A 31 -9.50 0.65 -12.77
CA VAL A 31 -10.20 0.04 -11.64
C VAL A 31 -10.68 1.13 -10.69
N VAL A 32 -11.97 1.09 -10.35
CA VAL A 32 -12.55 1.93 -9.31
C VAL A 32 -12.68 1.09 -8.05
N SER A 33 -12.11 1.58 -6.97
CA SER A 33 -12.17 0.94 -5.67
C SER A 33 -12.85 1.85 -4.66
N GLU A 34 -13.38 1.26 -3.61
CA GLU A 34 -13.98 2.00 -2.51
C GLU A 34 -13.13 1.83 -1.27
N ILE A 35 -12.94 2.92 -0.55
CA ILE A 35 -12.32 2.88 0.77
C ILE A 35 -13.43 3.10 1.80
N HIS A 36 -13.63 2.11 2.65
CA HIS A 36 -14.65 2.15 3.71
C HIS A 36 -13.97 2.53 5.01
N LEU A 37 -14.16 3.77 5.42
CA LEU A 37 -13.56 4.30 6.64
C LEU A 37 -14.36 3.88 7.85
N GLN A 38 -13.70 3.73 9.00
CA GLN A 38 -14.39 3.54 10.27
C GLN A 38 -15.36 4.68 10.49
N GLU A 39 -16.58 4.34 10.88
CA GLU A 39 -17.66 5.32 11.05
C GLU A 39 -17.29 6.43 12.03
N SER A 40 -16.61 6.08 13.10
CA SER A 40 -16.17 7.04 14.12
C SER A 40 -15.18 8.08 13.58
N LEU A 41 -14.57 7.83 12.42
CA LEU A 41 -13.60 8.74 11.82
C LEU A 41 -14.18 9.51 10.63
N ALA A 42 -15.45 9.33 10.33
CA ALA A 42 -16.08 9.90 9.13
C ALA A 42 -15.98 11.43 9.08
N THR A 43 -16.07 12.10 10.22
CA THR A 43 -15.94 13.56 10.29
C THR A 43 -14.59 14.05 9.77
N GLY A 44 -13.55 13.21 9.88
CA GLY A 44 -12.21 13.52 9.38
C GLY A 44 -12.12 13.65 7.87
N LEU A 45 -13.16 13.25 7.14
CA LEU A 45 -13.19 13.41 5.68
C LEU A 45 -13.67 14.79 5.23
N GLN A 46 -14.11 15.62 6.16
CA GLN A 46 -14.65 16.95 5.82
C GLN A 46 -13.63 17.76 5.03
N GLY A 47 -14.03 18.19 3.85
CA GLY A 47 -13.18 19.00 2.97
C GLY A 47 -12.29 18.20 2.03
N ILE A 48 -12.22 16.89 2.16
CA ILE A 48 -11.36 16.06 1.29
C ILE A 48 -11.82 16.08 -0.17
N GLU A 49 -13.09 16.29 -0.41
CA GLU A 49 -13.66 16.38 -1.76
C GLU A 49 -13.12 17.57 -2.58
N GLN A 50 -12.46 18.51 -1.93
CA GLN A 50 -11.82 19.63 -2.59
C GLN A 50 -10.53 19.24 -3.31
N PHE A 51 -10.02 18.04 -3.06
CA PHE A 51 -8.81 17.54 -3.67
C PHE A 51 -9.16 16.59 -4.82
N SER A 52 -8.38 16.67 -5.90
CA SER A 52 -8.56 15.78 -7.04
C SER A 52 -7.98 14.39 -6.80
N HIS A 53 -6.97 14.32 -5.94
CA HIS A 53 -6.23 13.09 -5.66
C HIS A 53 -5.98 12.95 -4.18
N ILE A 54 -5.85 11.71 -3.73
CA ILE A 54 -5.48 11.38 -2.37
C ILE A 54 -4.31 10.41 -2.39
N ILE A 55 -3.56 10.41 -1.31
CA ILE A 55 -2.49 9.44 -1.10
C ILE A 55 -3.03 8.38 -0.15
N VAL A 56 -2.97 7.13 -0.60
CA VAL A 56 -3.43 6.00 0.20
C VAL A 56 -2.20 5.23 0.69
N ILE A 57 -2.14 5.04 2.00
CA ILE A 57 -1.15 4.19 2.64
C ILE A 57 -1.87 2.90 3.02
N PHE A 58 -1.41 1.78 2.51
CA PHE A 58 -2.12 0.52 2.69
C PHE A 58 -1.19 -0.60 3.13
N PHE A 59 -1.77 -1.55 3.83
CA PHE A 59 -1.06 -2.75 4.29
C PHE A 59 -1.28 -3.88 3.28
N MET A 60 -0.19 -4.44 2.78
CA MET A 60 -0.22 -5.54 1.81
C MET A 60 -0.28 -6.87 2.58
N HIS A 61 -1.45 -7.17 3.13
CA HIS A 61 -1.65 -8.28 4.06
C HIS A 61 -1.42 -9.67 3.47
N GLN A 62 -1.41 -9.79 2.14
CA GLN A 62 -1.13 -11.06 1.45
C GLN A 62 0.34 -11.24 1.12
N SER A 63 1.18 -10.29 1.52
CA SER A 63 2.61 -10.35 1.27
C SER A 63 3.35 -10.89 2.48
N THR A 64 4.45 -11.58 2.20
CA THR A 64 5.35 -12.08 3.23
C THR A 64 6.76 -11.58 2.93
N PHE A 65 7.60 -11.52 3.94
CA PHE A 65 8.98 -11.15 3.79
C PHE A 65 9.87 -12.26 4.33
N ASP A 66 10.76 -12.77 3.47
CA ASP A 66 11.78 -13.74 3.84
C ASP A 66 13.14 -13.05 3.72
N LEU A 67 13.84 -12.91 4.83
CA LEU A 67 15.12 -12.22 4.86
C LEU A 67 16.11 -12.78 3.84
N ALA A 68 16.12 -14.10 3.64
CA ALA A 68 17.04 -14.74 2.71
C ALA A 68 16.67 -14.50 1.24
N ALA A 69 15.37 -14.49 0.94
CA ALA A 69 14.89 -14.43 -0.44
C ALA A 69 14.57 -13.02 -0.92
N ASP A 70 14.13 -12.14 -0.01
CA ASP A 70 13.49 -10.89 -0.39
C ASP A 70 14.34 -9.64 -0.14
N LEU A 71 15.45 -9.77 0.56
CA LEU A 71 16.29 -8.61 0.90
C LEU A 71 16.93 -8.00 -0.36
N VAL A 72 17.32 -8.85 -1.31
CA VAL A 72 17.86 -8.44 -2.60
C VAL A 72 17.11 -9.22 -3.67
N ARG A 73 16.49 -8.53 -4.62
CA ARG A 73 15.69 -9.16 -5.67
C ARG A 73 15.79 -8.38 -6.98
N ARG A 74 15.43 -9.06 -8.07
CA ARG A 74 15.23 -8.37 -9.34
C ARG A 74 13.84 -7.73 -9.33
N PRO A 75 13.71 -6.44 -9.71
CA PRO A 75 12.40 -5.80 -9.76
C PRO A 75 11.44 -6.62 -10.62
N ARG A 76 10.22 -6.88 -10.08
CA ARG A 76 9.17 -7.68 -10.71
C ARG A 76 9.64 -9.07 -11.14
N GLU A 77 10.69 -9.59 -10.49
CA GLU A 77 11.27 -10.91 -10.82
C GLU A 77 11.70 -11.05 -12.27
N ARG A 78 11.99 -9.95 -12.94
CA ARG A 78 12.39 -9.95 -14.34
C ARG A 78 13.88 -10.25 -14.47
N PRO A 79 14.26 -11.29 -15.25
CA PRO A 79 15.67 -11.66 -15.37
C PRO A 79 16.52 -10.62 -16.08
N ASP A 80 15.91 -9.71 -16.85
CA ASP A 80 16.62 -8.62 -17.52
C ASP A 80 16.92 -7.43 -16.61
N MET A 81 16.41 -7.44 -15.40
CA MET A 81 16.65 -6.36 -14.43
C MET A 81 17.78 -6.72 -13.48
N PRO A 82 18.55 -5.73 -13.02
CA PRO A 82 19.62 -6.00 -12.05
C PRO A 82 19.07 -6.41 -10.70
N LEU A 83 19.89 -7.10 -9.92
CA LEU A 83 19.59 -7.35 -8.51
C LEU A 83 19.73 -6.05 -7.74
N VAL A 84 18.72 -5.68 -6.99
CA VAL A 84 18.75 -4.50 -6.12
C VAL A 84 18.18 -4.83 -4.76
N GLY A 85 18.63 -4.10 -3.76
CA GLY A 85 18.09 -4.22 -2.40
C GLY A 85 16.62 -3.81 -2.35
N ILE A 86 15.91 -4.37 -1.37
CA ILE A 86 14.47 -4.13 -1.23
C ILE A 86 14.15 -2.65 -0.99
N PHE A 87 15.06 -1.91 -0.37
CA PHE A 87 14.84 -0.49 -0.11
C PHE A 87 15.06 0.39 -1.34
N ALA A 88 15.59 -0.19 -2.42
CA ALA A 88 15.79 0.51 -3.69
C ALA A 88 14.67 0.21 -4.69
N GLN A 89 13.61 -0.45 -4.28
CA GLN A 89 12.50 -0.79 -5.16
C GLN A 89 11.18 -0.74 -4.40
N ARG A 90 10.08 -0.63 -5.15
CA ARG A 90 8.72 -0.72 -4.62
C ARG A 90 8.21 -2.13 -4.86
N ALA A 91 8.37 -3.00 -3.87
CA ALA A 91 7.92 -4.36 -3.94
C ALA A 91 7.10 -4.70 -2.71
N LYS A 92 6.21 -5.70 -2.84
CA LYS A 92 5.31 -6.09 -1.76
C LYS A 92 6.00 -6.93 -0.68
N HIS A 93 7.08 -7.62 -1.04
CA HIS A 93 7.81 -8.47 -0.10
C HIS A 93 8.85 -7.63 0.66
N ARG A 94 8.37 -6.87 1.62
CA ARG A 94 9.17 -5.93 2.41
C ARG A 94 9.10 -6.30 3.88
N PRO A 95 10.08 -5.88 4.70
CA PRO A 95 10.04 -6.11 6.15
C PRO A 95 8.72 -5.63 6.78
N ASN A 96 8.24 -4.46 6.33
CA ASN A 96 6.90 -3.97 6.66
C ASN A 96 6.16 -3.79 5.34
N PRO A 97 5.18 -4.65 5.03
CA PRO A 97 4.52 -4.63 3.72
C PRO A 97 3.50 -3.50 3.62
N ILE A 98 4.00 -2.28 3.66
CA ILE A 98 3.21 -1.05 3.54
C ILE A 98 3.44 -0.45 2.17
N GLY A 99 2.37 -0.20 1.45
CA GLY A 99 2.41 0.46 0.16
C GLY A 99 1.86 1.87 0.26
N ILE A 100 2.23 2.70 -0.71
CA ILE A 100 1.74 4.07 -0.84
C ILE A 100 1.41 4.29 -2.31
N THR A 101 0.25 4.88 -2.55
CA THR A 101 -0.17 5.19 -3.91
C THR A 101 -0.98 6.48 -3.94
N THR A 102 -0.85 7.22 -5.02
CA THR A 102 -1.67 8.39 -5.28
C THR A 102 -2.78 7.97 -6.25
N VAL A 103 -4.02 8.24 -5.88
CA VAL A 103 -5.18 7.87 -6.68
C VAL A 103 -6.10 9.06 -6.88
N HIS A 104 -6.85 9.03 -7.98
CA HIS A 104 -7.85 10.06 -8.27
C HIS A 104 -9.07 9.84 -7.36
N LEU A 105 -9.48 10.90 -6.68
CA LEU A 105 -10.67 10.88 -5.84
C LEU A 105 -11.89 11.16 -6.71
N ILE A 106 -12.79 10.20 -6.84
CA ILE A 106 -13.97 10.33 -7.68
C ILE A 106 -15.12 10.97 -6.91
N GLU A 107 -15.45 10.40 -5.74
CA GLU A 107 -16.50 10.96 -4.90
C GLU A 107 -16.36 10.49 -3.46
N VAL A 108 -17.00 11.20 -2.57
CA VAL A 108 -17.11 10.86 -1.14
C VAL A 108 -18.58 10.66 -0.82
N LYS A 109 -18.90 9.50 -0.23
CA LYS A 109 -20.27 9.17 0.18
C LYS A 109 -20.35 9.16 1.70
N GLY A 110 -21.45 9.63 2.20
CA GLY A 110 -21.72 9.67 3.62
C GLY A 110 -21.98 8.30 4.29
#